data_b146f9f8789958a59cd6294a1f2c8a00
#
_entry.id   b146f9f8789958a59cd6294a1f2c8a00
#
_cell.length_a   1.000
_cell.length_b   1.000
_cell.length_c   1.000
_cell.angle_alpha   90.00
_cell.angle_beta   90.00
_cell.angle_gamma   90.00
#
_symmetry.space_group_name_H-M   'P 1'
#
loop_
_entity.id
_entity.type
_entity.pdbx_description
1 polymer ?
#
loop_
_entity_poly.entity_id
_entity_poly.type
_entity_poly.pdbx_seq_one_letter_code
_entity_poly.pdbx_strand_id
1 'polypeptide(L)'
;HVHDPVALERAYKRFISSNYEMLLDLDSDKVDDMTGKITKHGGRMFRDGKFRELKGAQFDRDMKHIFVDYFSRKHHFDVYYIMMKNENLPNRFFDNISRTFNFSIKSALLYFIQNGYLPDEDCFLQLDERNERVENKSFLENYLNTELSLSGQVAGNFSVSYFDSACNKFVQIADVFSNLFYSHLQTGHYTDELELMRELGILKGVYELT
;
A
#
# COMPACT_ATOMS: atom_id res chain seq x y z
N HIS A 1 -6.17 -2.48 -6.71
CA HIS A 1 -7.57 -2.56 -7.13
C HIS A 1 -8.19 -3.83 -6.58
N VAL A 2 -9.26 -3.72 -5.81
CA VAL A 2 -9.92 -4.87 -5.15
C VAL A 2 -11.10 -5.32 -6.00
N HIS A 3 -11.10 -6.60 -6.42
CA HIS A 3 -12.17 -7.20 -7.21
C HIS A 3 -13.27 -7.82 -6.34
N ASP A 4 -12.86 -8.49 -5.25
CA ASP A 4 -13.79 -9.14 -4.31
C ASP A 4 -13.44 -8.75 -2.87
N PRO A 5 -14.01 -7.66 -2.36
CA PRO A 5 -13.72 -7.17 -1.02
C PRO A 5 -14.16 -8.15 0.08
N VAL A 6 -15.22 -8.94 -0.14
CA VAL A 6 -15.70 -9.92 0.84
C VAL A 6 -14.75 -11.10 0.96
N ALA A 7 -14.30 -11.63 -0.18
CA ALA A 7 -13.34 -12.73 -0.20
C ALA A 7 -11.97 -12.28 0.34
N LEU A 8 -11.52 -11.07 -0.01
CA LEU A 8 -10.27 -10.51 0.49
C LEU A 8 -10.31 -10.30 2.02
N GLU A 9 -11.40 -9.81 2.56
CA GLU A 9 -11.56 -9.69 4.02
C GLU A 9 -11.52 -11.06 4.72
N ARG A 10 -12.14 -12.08 4.14
CA ARG A 10 -12.08 -13.45 4.67
C ARG A 10 -10.65 -14.01 4.59
N ALA A 11 -9.96 -13.77 3.49
CA ALA A 11 -8.56 -14.17 3.32
C ALA A 11 -7.67 -13.47 4.36
N TYR A 12 -7.85 -12.19 4.59
CA TYR A 12 -7.14 -11.43 5.62
C TYR A 12 -7.33 -12.05 7.02
N LYS A 13 -8.58 -12.30 7.43
CA LYS A 13 -8.87 -12.92 8.74
C LYS A 13 -8.22 -14.29 8.90
N ARG A 14 -8.24 -15.11 7.83
CA ARG A 14 -7.58 -16.42 7.83
C ARG A 14 -6.07 -16.30 7.94
N PHE A 15 -5.47 -15.36 7.20
CA PHE A 15 -4.03 -15.10 7.27
C PHE A 15 -3.59 -14.78 8.71
N ILE A 16 -4.29 -13.85 9.36
CA ILE A 16 -4.01 -13.49 10.76
C ILE A 16 -4.14 -14.71 11.67
N SER A 17 -5.24 -15.45 11.57
CA SER A 17 -5.48 -16.62 12.44
C SER A 17 -4.43 -17.71 12.24
N SER A 18 -4.01 -17.97 11.00
CA SER A 18 -3.04 -19.01 10.69
C SER A 18 -1.61 -18.65 11.07
N ASN A 19 -1.29 -17.36 11.19
CA ASN A 19 0.06 -16.87 11.47
C ASN A 19 0.14 -16.10 12.80
N TYR A 20 -0.84 -16.28 13.69
CA TYR A 20 -1.00 -15.42 14.88
C TYR A 20 0.24 -15.41 15.77
N GLU A 21 0.79 -16.59 16.10
CA GLU A 21 1.96 -16.73 16.97
C GLU A 21 3.22 -16.13 16.31
N MET A 22 3.40 -16.35 15.00
CA MET A 22 4.52 -15.76 14.26
C MET A 22 4.45 -14.23 14.24
N LEU A 23 3.24 -13.68 14.02
CA LEU A 23 3.02 -12.24 14.02
C LEU A 23 3.26 -11.64 15.42
N LEU A 24 2.86 -12.35 16.48
CA LEU A 24 3.10 -11.94 17.86
C LEU A 24 4.61 -11.93 18.18
N ASP A 25 5.36 -12.95 17.76
CA ASP A 25 6.81 -12.98 17.93
C ASP A 25 7.52 -11.86 17.17
N LEU A 26 7.10 -11.60 15.94
CA LEU A 26 7.64 -10.49 15.12
C LEU A 26 7.38 -9.12 15.72
N ASP A 27 6.32 -8.98 16.51
CA ASP A 27 5.97 -7.73 17.20
C ASP A 27 6.64 -7.56 18.55
N SER A 28 7.54 -8.48 18.94
CA SER A 28 8.40 -8.33 20.13
C SER A 28 9.55 -7.37 19.87
N ASP A 29 10.08 -6.75 20.95
CA ASP A 29 11.31 -5.98 20.86
C ASP A 29 12.46 -6.88 20.40
N LYS A 30 13.21 -6.45 19.40
CA LYS A 30 14.42 -7.12 18.96
C LYS A 30 15.63 -6.50 19.64
N VAL A 31 16.38 -7.28 20.36
CA VAL A 31 17.56 -6.86 21.13
C VAL A 31 18.80 -7.41 20.45
N ASP A 32 19.83 -6.60 20.34
CA ASP A 32 21.16 -7.04 19.90
C ASP A 32 21.82 -7.84 21.03
N ASP A 33 22.16 -9.08 20.76
CA ASP A 33 22.69 -10.03 21.75
C ASP A 33 24.05 -9.59 22.33
N MET A 34 24.85 -8.82 21.57
CA MET A 34 26.16 -8.37 22.01
C MET A 34 26.11 -7.08 22.84
N THR A 35 25.22 -6.19 22.49
CA THR A 35 25.15 -4.85 23.10
C THR A 35 24.00 -4.69 24.08
N GLY A 36 23.01 -5.58 24.09
CA GLY A 36 21.78 -5.49 24.86
C GLY A 36 20.87 -4.34 24.46
N LYS A 37 21.14 -3.65 23.33
CA LYS A 37 20.34 -2.52 22.87
C LYS A 37 19.17 -2.99 22.02
N ILE A 38 18.01 -2.35 22.19
CA ILE A 38 16.86 -2.59 21.32
C ILE A 38 17.18 -2.03 19.92
N THR A 39 17.18 -2.92 18.92
CA THR A 39 17.42 -2.59 17.51
C THR A 39 16.13 -2.31 16.77
N LYS A 40 15.01 -2.87 17.25
CA LYS A 40 13.68 -2.66 16.69
C LYS A 40 12.63 -2.77 17.80
N HIS A 41 11.79 -1.76 17.92
CA HIS A 41 10.68 -1.78 18.87
C HIS A 41 9.48 -2.55 18.35
N GLY A 42 8.92 -3.40 19.18
CA GLY A 42 7.65 -4.11 18.96
C GLY A 42 6.42 -3.29 19.35
N GLY A 43 5.30 -3.98 19.61
CA GLY A 43 4.05 -3.37 20.07
C GLY A 43 3.32 -2.54 19.04
N ARG A 44 3.58 -2.75 17.74
CA ARG A 44 2.95 -2.02 16.63
C ARG A 44 1.78 -2.78 16.02
N MET A 45 1.83 -4.12 16.05
CA MET A 45 0.78 -4.99 15.52
C MET A 45 -0.17 -5.49 16.61
N PHE A 46 0.32 -5.58 17.85
CA PHE A 46 -0.46 -6.03 19.00
C PHE A 46 -0.51 -4.96 20.08
N ARG A 47 -1.62 -4.94 20.82
CA ARG A 47 -1.77 -4.11 22.01
C ARG A 47 -2.52 -4.91 23.06
N ASP A 48 -1.97 -4.96 24.29
CA ASP A 48 -2.55 -5.73 25.40
C ASP A 48 -2.84 -7.21 25.03
N GLY A 49 -1.92 -7.83 24.27
CA GLY A 49 -2.04 -9.21 23.78
C GLY A 49 -3.10 -9.43 22.68
N LYS A 50 -3.68 -8.36 22.16
CA LYS A 50 -4.70 -8.45 21.09
C LYS A 50 -4.14 -7.88 19.79
N PHE A 51 -4.34 -8.63 18.71
CA PHE A 51 -4.02 -8.16 17.38
C PHE A 51 -4.82 -6.89 17.04
N ARG A 52 -4.13 -5.92 16.48
CA ARG A 52 -4.68 -4.62 16.10
C ARG A 52 -4.61 -4.37 14.60
N GLU A 53 -3.40 -4.48 14.03
CA GLU A 53 -3.17 -4.16 12.63
C GLU A 53 -1.94 -4.88 12.08
N LEU A 54 -1.88 -5.13 10.78
CA LEU A 54 -0.63 -5.53 10.11
C LEU A 54 0.24 -4.30 9.89
N LYS A 55 1.55 -4.48 10.04
CA LYS A 55 2.57 -3.48 9.70
C LYS A 55 3.69 -4.12 8.89
N GLY A 56 3.79 -3.77 7.62
CA GLY A 56 4.82 -4.30 6.72
C GLY A 56 6.25 -4.07 7.22
N ALA A 57 6.48 -2.99 7.96
CA ALA A 57 7.77 -2.69 8.58
C ALA A 57 8.14 -3.65 9.73
N GLN A 58 7.18 -4.38 10.31
CA GLN A 58 7.44 -5.38 11.36
C GLN A 58 7.76 -6.75 10.78
N PHE A 59 7.37 -7.02 9.54
CA PHE A 59 7.63 -8.29 8.89
C PHE A 59 9.12 -8.47 8.61
N ASP A 60 9.62 -9.65 8.93
CA ASP A 60 10.89 -10.15 8.44
C ASP A 60 10.75 -10.68 6.99
N ARG A 61 11.83 -11.27 6.48
CA ARG A 61 11.86 -11.82 5.13
C ARG A 61 10.88 -12.96 4.95
N ASP A 62 10.84 -13.88 5.91
CA ASP A 62 10.02 -15.10 5.82
C ASP A 62 8.54 -14.74 5.87
N MET A 63 8.13 -13.85 6.77
CA MET A 63 6.75 -13.40 6.85
C MET A 63 6.32 -12.61 5.60
N LYS A 64 7.20 -11.81 4.99
CA LYS A 64 6.91 -11.16 3.70
C LYS A 64 6.71 -12.17 2.59
N HIS A 65 7.53 -13.20 2.53
CA HIS A 65 7.37 -14.30 1.57
C HIS A 65 6.04 -15.02 1.76
N ILE A 66 5.72 -15.45 2.98
CA ILE A 66 4.43 -16.09 3.33
C ILE A 66 3.25 -15.19 2.95
N PHE A 67 3.35 -13.90 3.24
CA PHE A 67 2.28 -12.93 2.91
C PHE A 67 2.07 -12.82 1.40
N VAL A 68 3.14 -12.64 0.64
CA VAL A 68 3.06 -12.50 -0.82
C VAL A 68 2.50 -13.77 -1.45
N ASP A 69 3.06 -14.95 -1.12
CA ASP A 69 2.57 -16.23 -1.65
C ASP A 69 1.09 -16.43 -1.33
N TYR A 70 0.69 -16.20 -0.07
CA TYR A 70 -0.69 -16.39 0.36
C TYR A 70 -1.67 -15.49 -0.39
N PHE A 71 -1.42 -14.18 -0.44
CA PHE A 71 -2.35 -13.23 -1.02
C PHE A 71 -2.33 -13.24 -2.55
N SER A 72 -1.17 -13.43 -3.17
CA SER A 72 -1.04 -13.44 -4.63
C SER A 72 -1.83 -14.57 -5.28
N ARG A 73 -1.91 -15.74 -4.64
CA ARG A 73 -2.69 -16.88 -5.15
C ARG A 73 -4.20 -16.74 -5.00
N LYS A 74 -4.69 -15.70 -4.34
CA LYS A 74 -6.15 -15.52 -4.13
C LYS A 74 -6.85 -14.82 -5.28
N HIS A 75 -6.14 -14.00 -6.05
CA HIS A 75 -6.69 -13.23 -7.17
C HIS A 75 -7.92 -12.38 -6.82
N HIS A 76 -7.98 -11.86 -5.57
CA HIS A 76 -9.08 -10.99 -5.13
C HIS A 76 -8.79 -9.50 -5.38
N PHE A 77 -7.59 -9.18 -5.84
CA PHE A 77 -7.12 -7.83 -6.10
C PHE A 77 -5.96 -7.82 -7.09
N ASP A 78 -5.71 -6.65 -7.67
CA ASP A 78 -4.50 -6.34 -8.44
C ASP A 78 -3.65 -5.31 -7.71
N VAL A 79 -2.34 -5.36 -7.93
CA VAL A 79 -1.35 -4.45 -7.36
C VAL A 79 -0.80 -3.52 -8.43
N TYR A 80 -0.80 -2.24 -8.12
CA TYR A 80 -0.18 -1.16 -8.89
C TYR A 80 0.74 -0.38 -7.97
N TYR A 81 1.96 -0.11 -8.41
CA TYR A 81 2.88 0.73 -7.65
C TYR A 81 2.99 2.11 -8.27
N ILE A 82 2.99 3.11 -7.39
CA ILE A 82 3.31 4.50 -7.73
C ILE A 82 4.64 4.82 -7.08
N MET A 83 5.64 5.17 -7.86
CA MET A 83 6.99 5.44 -7.42
C MET A 83 7.40 6.86 -7.76
N MET A 84 8.07 7.52 -6.81
CA MET A 84 8.72 8.81 -7.01
C MET A 84 10.19 8.67 -6.63
N LYS A 85 11.08 9.05 -7.56
CA LYS A 85 12.51 9.18 -7.27
C LYS A 85 12.82 10.64 -7.02
N ASN A 86 13.18 10.96 -5.79
CA ASN A 86 13.43 12.34 -5.37
C ASN A 86 14.49 13.05 -6.22
N GLU A 87 15.52 12.33 -6.67
CA GLU A 87 16.60 12.84 -7.51
C GLU A 87 16.12 13.31 -8.89
N ASN A 88 14.99 12.81 -9.38
CA ASN A 88 14.44 13.14 -10.69
C ASN A 88 13.40 14.27 -10.64
N LEU A 89 13.01 14.69 -9.43
CA LEU A 89 11.93 15.67 -9.28
C LEU A 89 12.48 17.09 -9.13
N PRO A 90 11.87 18.08 -9.80
CA PRO A 90 12.18 19.50 -9.58
C PRO A 90 11.94 19.93 -8.13
N ASN A 91 12.75 20.85 -7.60
CA ASN A 91 12.66 21.33 -6.21
C ASN A 91 11.26 21.77 -5.81
N ARG A 92 10.47 22.34 -6.72
CA ARG A 92 9.08 22.75 -6.46
C ARG A 92 8.15 21.64 -5.98
N PHE A 93 8.50 20.37 -6.22
CA PHE A 93 7.74 19.21 -5.72
C PHE A 93 7.94 18.99 -4.21
N PHE A 94 9.06 19.48 -3.66
CA PHE A 94 9.35 19.37 -2.23
C PHE A 94 8.77 20.52 -1.40
N ASP A 95 8.36 21.62 -2.04
CA ASP A 95 7.80 22.78 -1.36
C ASP A 95 6.40 22.50 -0.76
N ASN A 96 5.66 21.54 -1.34
CA ASN A 96 4.35 21.15 -0.86
C ASN A 96 4.10 19.67 -1.11
N ILE A 97 4.36 18.86 -0.09
CA ILE A 97 4.26 17.39 -0.12
C ILE A 97 2.84 16.91 -0.48
N SER A 98 1.80 17.55 0.08
CA SER A 98 0.41 17.19 -0.21
C SER A 98 0.05 17.43 -1.68
N ARG A 99 0.52 18.54 -2.26
CA ARG A 99 0.31 18.82 -3.68
C ARG A 99 1.01 17.80 -4.56
N THR A 100 2.23 17.44 -4.22
CA THR A 100 3.02 16.43 -4.95
C THR A 100 2.35 15.05 -4.86
N PHE A 101 1.88 14.67 -3.69
CA PHE A 101 1.13 13.44 -3.49
C PHE A 101 -0.12 13.39 -4.37
N ASN A 102 -0.96 14.42 -4.34
CA ASN A 102 -2.17 14.50 -5.15
C ASN A 102 -1.88 14.44 -6.65
N PHE A 103 -0.84 15.17 -7.10
CA PHE A 103 -0.40 15.14 -8.48
C PHE A 103 0.08 13.74 -8.90
N SER A 104 0.80 13.04 -8.03
CA SER A 104 1.29 11.68 -8.29
C SER A 104 0.16 10.68 -8.43
N ILE A 105 -0.84 10.74 -7.54
CA ILE A 105 -2.04 9.90 -7.61
C ILE A 105 -2.80 10.19 -8.91
N LYS A 106 -3.06 11.48 -9.23
CA LYS A 106 -3.74 11.88 -10.47
C LYS A 106 -3.03 11.33 -11.70
N SER A 107 -1.71 11.52 -11.78
CA SER A 107 -0.92 11.13 -12.94
C SER A 107 -0.86 9.61 -13.11
N ALA A 108 -0.74 8.87 -12.00
CA ALA A 108 -0.73 7.42 -12.02
C ALA A 108 -2.10 6.83 -12.40
N LEU A 109 -3.20 7.36 -11.85
CA LEU A 109 -4.55 6.92 -12.20
C LEU A 109 -4.83 7.15 -13.69
N LEU A 110 -4.51 8.34 -14.18
CA LEU A 110 -4.65 8.65 -15.61
C LEU A 110 -3.86 7.66 -16.48
N TYR A 111 -2.59 7.43 -16.12
CA TYR A 111 -1.74 6.48 -16.83
C TYR A 111 -2.34 5.07 -16.84
N PHE A 112 -2.77 4.56 -15.69
CA PHE A 112 -3.30 3.21 -15.58
C PHE A 112 -4.63 3.04 -16.33
N ILE A 113 -5.50 4.04 -16.30
CA ILE A 113 -6.78 4.01 -17.02
C ILE A 113 -6.54 4.12 -18.53
N GLN A 114 -5.75 5.07 -19.00
CA GLN A 114 -5.50 5.28 -20.42
C GLN A 114 -4.77 4.11 -21.10
N ASN A 115 -3.99 3.34 -20.33
CA ASN A 115 -3.32 2.14 -20.84
C ASN A 115 -4.13 0.85 -20.61
N GLY A 116 -5.36 0.95 -20.13
CA GLY A 116 -6.26 -0.20 -19.94
C GLY A 116 -5.88 -1.12 -18.79
N TYR A 117 -5.03 -0.66 -17.87
CA TYR A 117 -4.69 -1.41 -16.65
C TYR A 117 -5.78 -1.31 -15.59
N LEU A 118 -6.43 -0.16 -15.49
CA LEU A 118 -7.61 0.07 -14.64
C LEU A 118 -8.83 0.35 -15.52
N PRO A 119 -10.03 -0.08 -15.11
CA PRO A 119 -11.26 0.26 -15.81
C PRO A 119 -11.54 1.77 -15.73
N ASP A 120 -12.14 2.32 -16.78
CA ASP A 120 -12.60 3.72 -16.82
C ASP A 120 -14.03 3.81 -16.30
N GLU A 121 -14.17 3.69 -14.98
CA GLU A 121 -15.43 3.68 -14.25
C GLU A 121 -15.28 4.41 -12.90
N ASP A 122 -16.39 4.57 -12.18
CA ASP A 122 -16.38 5.18 -10.84
C ASP A 122 -15.41 4.45 -9.91
N CYS A 123 -14.53 5.22 -9.26
CA CYS A 123 -13.44 4.70 -8.44
C CYS A 123 -13.53 5.19 -6.99
N PHE A 124 -13.52 4.26 -6.03
CA PHE A 124 -13.48 4.57 -4.61
C PHE A 124 -12.07 4.35 -4.05
N LEU A 125 -11.38 5.43 -3.71
CA LEU A 125 -10.05 5.43 -3.11
C LEU A 125 -10.13 5.37 -1.58
N GLN A 126 -9.44 4.40 -0.99
CA GLN A 126 -9.28 4.28 0.45
C GLN A 126 -7.82 4.55 0.82
N LEU A 127 -7.58 5.58 1.59
CA LEU A 127 -6.24 6.06 1.94
C LEU A 127 -5.99 5.99 3.44
N ASP A 128 -4.71 5.84 3.83
CA ASP A 128 -4.30 5.96 5.23
C ASP A 128 -4.38 7.43 5.68
N GLU A 129 -5.10 7.68 6.77
CA GLU A 129 -5.27 9.02 7.35
C GLU A 129 -3.94 9.66 7.78
N ARG A 130 -2.90 8.87 8.06
CA ARG A 130 -1.59 9.38 8.51
C ARG A 130 -0.78 10.06 7.42
N ASN A 131 -1.11 9.80 6.15
CA ASN A 131 -0.36 10.34 5.01
C ASN A 131 -0.69 11.80 4.71
N GLU A 132 -1.77 12.34 5.28
CA GLU A 132 -2.13 13.74 5.10
C GLU A 132 -2.60 14.38 6.40
N ARG A 133 -1.93 15.45 6.83
CA ARG A 133 -2.52 16.44 7.74
C ARG A 133 -3.49 17.28 6.93
N VAL A 134 -4.64 16.71 6.58
CA VAL A 134 -5.56 17.33 5.66
C VAL A 134 -6.48 18.25 6.44
N GLU A 135 -6.29 19.54 6.31
CA GLU A 135 -7.27 20.53 6.73
C GLU A 135 -8.58 20.39 5.94
N ASN A 136 -8.50 19.83 4.73
CA ASN A 136 -9.65 19.59 3.85
C ASN A 136 -9.60 18.17 3.24
N LYS A 137 -10.33 17.23 3.83
CA LYS A 137 -10.42 15.83 3.39
C LYS A 137 -11.01 15.64 1.99
N SER A 138 -11.72 16.63 1.46
CA SER A 138 -12.29 16.59 0.09
C SER A 138 -11.36 17.16 -0.99
N PHE A 139 -10.16 17.62 -0.63
CA PHE A 139 -9.28 18.27 -1.60
C PHE A 139 -8.82 17.33 -2.72
N LEU A 140 -8.37 16.12 -2.38
CA LEU A 140 -7.94 15.14 -3.39
C LEU A 140 -9.12 14.70 -4.28
N GLU A 141 -10.29 14.43 -3.70
CA GLU A 141 -11.49 14.06 -4.45
C GLU A 141 -11.88 15.15 -5.46
N ASN A 142 -11.97 16.38 -5.00
CA ASN A 142 -12.27 17.53 -5.87
C ASN A 142 -11.22 17.72 -6.96
N TYR A 143 -9.95 17.57 -6.62
CA TYR A 143 -8.84 17.66 -7.56
C TYR A 143 -8.92 16.59 -8.64
N LEU A 144 -9.11 15.32 -8.26
CA LEU A 144 -9.23 14.23 -9.23
C LEU A 144 -10.43 14.42 -10.16
N ASN A 145 -11.60 14.76 -9.61
CA ASN A 145 -12.80 14.96 -10.40
C ASN A 145 -12.68 16.16 -11.34
N THR A 146 -12.02 17.24 -10.92
CA THR A 146 -11.79 18.40 -11.78
C THR A 146 -10.81 18.08 -12.90
N GLU A 147 -9.67 17.49 -12.56
CA GLU A 147 -8.56 17.28 -13.49
C GLU A 147 -8.76 16.08 -14.43
N LEU A 148 -9.56 15.11 -14.05
CA LEU A 148 -9.75 13.89 -14.81
C LEU A 148 -11.16 13.77 -15.39
N SER A 149 -12.20 13.81 -14.56
CA SER A 149 -13.58 13.57 -15.00
C SER A 149 -14.16 14.80 -15.73
N LEU A 150 -14.15 15.98 -15.12
CA LEU A 150 -14.69 17.19 -15.73
C LEU A 150 -13.90 17.66 -16.96
N SER A 151 -12.60 17.36 -17.00
CA SER A 151 -11.77 17.63 -18.19
C SER A 151 -12.02 16.66 -19.34
N GLY A 152 -12.79 15.60 -19.11
CA GLY A 152 -13.10 14.55 -20.10
C GLY A 152 -11.94 13.60 -20.39
N GLN A 153 -10.95 13.52 -19.49
CA GLN A 153 -9.82 12.58 -19.65
C GLN A 153 -10.19 11.16 -19.27
N VAL A 154 -11.17 11.00 -18.36
CA VAL A 154 -11.75 9.71 -17.93
C VAL A 154 -13.27 9.86 -17.82
N ALA A 155 -13.99 8.75 -17.92
CA ALA A 155 -15.46 8.71 -17.82
C ALA A 155 -15.94 8.59 -16.38
N GLY A 156 -15.19 7.86 -15.53
CA GLY A 156 -15.56 7.61 -14.13
C GLY A 156 -15.32 8.80 -13.21
N ASN A 157 -16.02 8.81 -12.06
CA ASN A 157 -15.81 9.77 -10.98
C ASN A 157 -15.01 9.12 -9.85
N PHE A 158 -14.36 9.96 -9.05
CA PHE A 158 -13.54 9.54 -7.92
C PHE A 158 -14.20 9.94 -6.61
N SER A 159 -14.28 8.98 -5.68
CA SER A 159 -14.61 9.22 -4.28
C SER A 159 -13.42 8.86 -3.41
N VAL A 160 -13.09 9.70 -2.43
CA VAL A 160 -11.90 9.53 -1.57
C VAL A 160 -12.30 9.48 -0.11
N SER A 161 -11.85 8.46 0.60
CA SER A 161 -12.01 8.34 2.05
C SER A 161 -10.69 8.03 2.73
N TYR A 162 -10.47 8.66 3.87
CA TYR A 162 -9.30 8.45 4.72
C TYR A 162 -9.68 7.60 5.92
N PHE A 163 -8.85 6.60 6.22
CA PHE A 163 -9.09 5.64 7.29
C PHE A 163 -7.90 5.57 8.25
N ASP A 164 -8.18 5.40 9.54
CA ASP A 164 -7.18 4.85 10.46
C ASP A 164 -6.83 3.43 9.97
N SER A 165 -5.55 3.20 9.68
CA SER A 165 -5.08 1.90 9.17
C SER A 165 -5.47 0.74 10.09
N ALA A 166 -5.56 0.95 11.41
CA ALA A 166 -6.03 -0.07 12.35
C ALA A 166 -7.48 -0.53 12.08
N CYS A 167 -8.29 0.30 11.42
CA CYS A 167 -9.69 0.03 11.12
C CYS A 167 -9.92 -0.47 9.68
N ASN A 168 -8.91 -0.42 8.81
CA ASN A 168 -9.07 -0.76 7.39
C ASN A 168 -8.07 -1.83 6.94
N LYS A 169 -8.57 -3.04 6.73
CA LYS A 169 -7.78 -4.22 6.33
C LYS A 169 -7.14 -4.07 4.95
N PHE A 170 -7.80 -3.36 4.02
CA PHE A 170 -7.29 -3.17 2.66
C PHE A 170 -6.11 -2.21 2.65
N VAL A 171 -6.17 -1.15 3.46
CA VAL A 171 -5.04 -0.23 3.68
C VAL A 171 -3.86 -0.98 4.30
N GLN A 172 -4.10 -1.89 5.26
CA GLN A 172 -3.04 -2.71 5.85
C GLN A 172 -2.39 -3.66 4.84
N ILE A 173 -3.18 -4.31 3.97
CA ILE A 173 -2.64 -5.15 2.90
C ILE A 173 -1.78 -4.31 1.96
N ALA A 174 -2.24 -3.12 1.57
CA ALA A 174 -1.50 -2.20 0.72
C ALA A 174 -0.19 -1.73 1.38
N ASP A 175 -0.18 -1.47 2.69
CA ASP A 175 1.03 -1.10 3.46
C ASP A 175 2.10 -2.21 3.38
N VAL A 176 1.72 -3.48 3.54
CA VAL A 176 2.67 -4.60 3.45
C VAL A 176 3.28 -4.69 2.04
N PHE A 177 2.47 -4.63 0.97
CA PHE A 177 2.98 -4.64 -0.40
C PHE A 177 3.85 -3.41 -0.70
N SER A 178 3.44 -2.23 -0.25
CA SER A 178 4.22 -0.99 -0.40
C SER A 178 5.59 -1.10 0.29
N ASN A 179 5.61 -1.60 1.52
CA ASN A 179 6.85 -1.80 2.27
C ASN A 179 7.78 -2.84 1.62
N LEU A 180 7.22 -3.92 1.05
CA LEU A 180 7.99 -4.92 0.30
C LEU A 180 8.65 -4.29 -0.93
N PHE A 181 7.90 -3.55 -1.74
CA PHE A 181 8.41 -2.89 -2.95
C PHE A 181 9.46 -1.84 -2.61
N TYR A 182 9.20 -1.02 -1.57
CA TYR A 182 10.18 -0.05 -1.08
C TYR A 182 11.48 -0.75 -0.63
N SER A 183 11.38 -1.84 0.11
CA SER A 183 12.55 -2.62 0.54
C SER A 183 13.31 -3.19 -0.65
N HIS A 184 12.62 -3.68 -1.68
CA HIS A 184 13.24 -4.14 -2.92
C HIS A 184 14.03 -3.02 -3.60
N LEU A 185 13.47 -1.84 -3.75
CA LEU A 185 14.16 -0.70 -4.36
C LEU A 185 15.41 -0.27 -3.59
N GLN A 186 15.38 -0.38 -2.26
CA GLN A 186 16.51 0.03 -1.41
C GLN A 186 17.64 -1.02 -1.34
N THR A 187 17.31 -2.30 -1.39
CA THR A 187 18.25 -3.37 -1.03
C THR A 187 18.44 -4.42 -2.13
N GLY A 188 17.61 -4.43 -3.16
CA GLY A 188 17.56 -5.50 -4.16
C GLY A 188 16.95 -6.81 -3.67
N HIS A 189 16.52 -6.89 -2.40
CA HIS A 189 15.84 -8.07 -1.86
C HIS A 189 14.42 -8.19 -2.44
N TYR A 190 13.76 -9.34 -2.24
CA TYR A 190 12.37 -9.60 -2.64
C TYR A 190 12.12 -9.64 -4.16
N THR A 191 13.15 -9.90 -4.95
CA THR A 191 13.01 -10.08 -6.41
C THR A 191 12.09 -11.25 -6.73
N ASP A 192 12.28 -12.39 -6.04
CA ASP A 192 11.50 -13.60 -6.24
C ASP A 192 10.01 -13.38 -5.93
N GLU A 193 9.70 -12.61 -4.87
CA GLU A 193 8.34 -12.24 -4.50
C GLU A 193 7.67 -11.35 -5.58
N LEU A 194 8.42 -10.40 -6.14
CA LEU A 194 7.92 -9.56 -7.22
C LEU A 194 7.75 -10.34 -8.53
N GLU A 195 8.63 -11.28 -8.83
CA GLU A 195 8.49 -12.20 -9.96
C GLU A 195 7.27 -13.09 -9.80
N LEU A 196 7.06 -13.69 -8.64
CA LEU A 196 5.87 -14.47 -8.31
C LEU A 196 4.58 -13.65 -8.52
N MET A 197 4.57 -12.39 -8.07
CA MET A 197 3.42 -11.51 -8.28
C MET A 197 3.15 -11.22 -9.76
N ARG A 198 4.21 -11.12 -10.58
CA ARG A 198 4.09 -10.95 -12.05
C ARG A 198 3.59 -12.24 -12.72
N GLU A 199 4.18 -13.38 -12.38
CA GLU A 199 3.80 -14.69 -12.91
C GLU A 199 2.34 -15.04 -12.61
N LEU A 200 1.87 -14.73 -11.39
CA LEU A 200 0.48 -14.90 -10.99
C LEU A 200 -0.43 -13.80 -11.54
N GLY A 201 0.12 -12.80 -12.21
CA GLY A 201 -0.62 -11.74 -12.87
C GLY A 201 -1.33 -10.76 -11.93
N ILE A 202 -0.92 -10.67 -10.66
CA ILE A 202 -1.49 -9.67 -9.72
C ILE A 202 -0.73 -8.34 -9.75
N LEU A 203 0.56 -8.33 -10.07
CA LEU A 203 1.31 -7.10 -10.30
C LEU A 203 1.07 -6.62 -11.73
N LYS A 204 0.22 -5.61 -11.89
CA LYS A 204 -0.23 -5.11 -13.18
C LYS A 204 0.63 -3.99 -13.74
N GLY A 205 1.17 -3.14 -12.88
CA GLY A 205 1.94 -2.01 -13.35
C GLY A 205 2.71 -1.28 -12.27
N VAL A 206 3.75 -0.58 -12.72
CA VAL A 206 4.52 0.36 -11.91
C VAL A 206 4.52 1.68 -12.66
N TYR A 207 4.01 2.73 -12.02
CA TYR A 207 4.10 4.10 -12.53
C TYR A 207 5.24 4.82 -11.82
N GLU A 208 6.18 5.36 -12.59
CA GLU A 208 7.26 6.20 -12.08
C GLU A 208 6.98 7.66 -12.46
N LEU A 209 6.88 8.51 -11.45
CA LEU A 209 6.81 9.95 -11.65
C LEU A 209 8.23 10.47 -11.95
N THR A 210 8.41 11.03 -13.12
CA THR A 210 9.68 11.59 -13.65
C THR A 210 9.55 13.09 -13.86
#